data_58919fc789d3ab4ed8c2edecd732d7b6
#
_entry.id   58919fc789d3ab4ed8c2edecd732d7b6
#
_cell.length_a   1.000
_cell.length_b   1.000
_cell.length_c   1.000
_cell.angle_alpha   90.00
_cell.angle_beta   90.00
_cell.angle_gamma   90.00
#
_symmetry.space_group_name_H-M   'P 1'
#
loop_
_entity.id
_entity.type
_entity.pdbx_description
1 polymer ?
#
loop_
_entity_poly.entity_id
_entity_poly.type
_entity_poly.pdbx_seq_one_letter_code
_entity_poly.pdbx_strand_id
1 'polypeptide(L)'
;VEITFVEGSVIVTAEGIEAKLYDEAGNEYHYFCPKTVVDNSDNFGPSWAPGEQSTLDGDLAVAFTDGAIYAECYGDYYVIGKNTWVYFVDDYATGDSFCFEILTDVDDLYPVGTFPISNDLNNAQMALPGYVNGDGNTMWSWYNLYDDYGVIGAAPIVGGEVVIADNDDDTFTVTIDVVDDLGNKITGECVAYGEFYGTRAKARRTLLSRK
;
A
#
# COMPACT_ATOMS: atom_id res chain seq x y z
N VAL A 1 -24.36 -9.67 28.27
CA VAL A 1 -25.19 -8.54 27.83
C VAL A 1 -24.35 -7.75 26.82
N GLU A 2 -24.83 -7.60 25.62
CA GLU A 2 -24.25 -6.75 24.61
C GLU A 2 -24.79 -5.33 24.80
N ILE A 3 -23.91 -4.33 24.78
CA ILE A 3 -24.27 -2.91 24.93
C ILE A 3 -23.80 -2.21 23.67
N THR A 4 -24.74 -1.56 22.97
CA THR A 4 -24.45 -0.74 21.80
C THR A 4 -24.32 0.72 22.22
N PHE A 5 -23.19 1.35 21.94
CA PHE A 5 -22.99 2.76 22.18
C PHE A 5 -23.38 3.56 20.93
N VAL A 6 -24.10 4.66 21.14
CA VAL A 6 -24.65 5.52 20.08
C VAL A 6 -24.03 6.92 20.07
N GLU A 7 -23.39 7.32 21.16
CA GLU A 7 -22.74 8.63 21.31
C GLU A 7 -21.60 8.52 22.31
N GLY A 8 -20.63 9.44 22.23
CA GLY A 8 -19.58 9.56 23.22
C GLY A 8 -18.31 10.20 22.68
N SER A 9 -17.29 10.19 23.52
CA SER A 9 -15.95 10.68 23.18
C SER A 9 -14.89 9.73 23.72
N VAL A 10 -13.79 9.64 23.01
CA VAL A 10 -12.55 8.98 23.47
C VAL A 10 -11.44 10.03 23.44
N ILE A 11 -10.77 10.20 24.57
CA ILE A 11 -9.65 11.13 24.71
C ILE A 11 -8.41 10.30 24.99
N VAL A 12 -7.39 10.49 24.17
CA VAL A 12 -6.08 9.84 24.32
C VAL A 12 -5.10 10.90 24.83
N THR A 13 -4.46 10.60 25.95
CA THR A 13 -3.44 11.47 26.55
C THR A 13 -2.18 10.65 26.85
N ALA A 14 -1.09 11.32 27.21
CA ALA A 14 0.12 10.62 27.65
C ALA A 14 -0.09 9.77 28.92
N GLU A 15 -1.15 10.02 29.68
CA GLU A 15 -1.48 9.34 30.93
C GLU A 15 -2.39 8.13 30.73
N GLY A 16 -3.07 8.03 29.59
CA GLY A 16 -3.98 6.95 29.28
C GLY A 16 -5.07 7.30 28.29
N ILE A 17 -6.04 6.42 28.23
CA ILE A 17 -7.24 6.57 27.40
C ILE A 17 -8.45 6.73 28.32
N GLU A 18 -9.20 7.79 28.12
CA GLU A 18 -10.47 8.07 28.79
C GLU A 18 -11.59 7.97 27.74
N ALA A 19 -12.62 7.17 28.03
CA ALA A 19 -13.81 7.08 27.20
C ALA A 19 -15.05 7.41 28.01
N LYS A 20 -15.90 8.26 27.44
CA LYS A 20 -17.22 8.61 27.95
C LYS A 20 -18.24 8.28 26.87
N LEU A 21 -19.03 7.24 27.10
CA LEU A 21 -19.89 6.63 26.09
C LEU A 21 -21.33 6.59 26.61
N TYR A 22 -22.31 6.64 25.70
CA TYR A 22 -23.73 6.57 26.00
C TYR A 22 -24.39 5.47 25.19
N ASP A 23 -25.28 4.69 25.84
CA ASP A 23 -26.11 3.72 25.13
C ASP A 23 -27.40 4.33 24.58
N GLU A 24 -28.19 3.54 23.85
CA GLU A 24 -29.47 3.96 23.29
C GLU A 24 -30.50 4.39 24.36
N ALA A 25 -30.35 3.93 25.60
CA ALA A 25 -31.20 4.31 26.73
C ALA A 25 -30.73 5.59 27.43
N GLY A 26 -29.61 6.18 27.00
CA GLY A 26 -29.02 7.37 27.59
C GLY A 26 -28.20 7.11 28.85
N ASN A 27 -27.87 5.86 29.15
CA ASN A 27 -26.97 5.54 30.25
C ASN A 27 -25.55 5.96 29.89
N GLU A 28 -24.85 6.58 30.87
CA GLU A 28 -23.47 7.02 30.72
C GLU A 28 -22.52 5.92 31.23
N TYR A 29 -21.50 5.63 30.43
CA TYR A 29 -20.41 4.71 30.76
C TYR A 29 -19.10 5.47 30.73
N HIS A 30 -18.34 5.39 31.81
CA HIS A 30 -17.05 6.02 31.94
C HIS A 30 -15.97 4.95 32.10
N TYR A 31 -14.97 4.99 31.24
CA TYR A 31 -13.85 4.08 31.23
C TYR A 31 -12.53 4.85 31.24
N PHE A 32 -11.60 4.42 32.07
CA PHE A 32 -10.26 4.95 32.10
C PHE A 32 -9.23 3.81 32.07
N CYS A 33 -8.34 3.83 31.11
CA CYS A 33 -7.21 2.92 31.02
C CYS A 33 -5.92 3.68 31.37
N PRO A 34 -5.34 3.47 32.58
CA PRO A 34 -4.16 4.19 33.04
C PRO A 34 -2.87 3.58 32.47
N LYS A 35 -2.76 3.50 31.17
CA LYS A 35 -1.54 3.06 30.48
C LYS A 35 -0.88 4.26 29.83
N THR A 36 0.44 4.31 29.86
CA THR A 36 1.19 5.26 29.04
C THR A 36 0.83 5.00 27.58
N VAL A 37 0.23 6.01 26.95
CA VAL A 37 0.02 6.01 25.51
C VAL A 37 1.30 6.50 24.90
N VAL A 38 1.94 5.65 24.12
CA VAL A 38 3.12 6.02 23.32
C VAL A 38 2.59 6.49 21.98
N ASP A 39 2.88 7.75 21.64
CA ASP A 39 2.67 8.24 20.29
C ASP A 39 3.72 7.61 19.38
N ASN A 40 3.27 6.70 18.52
CA ASN A 40 4.09 6.04 17.52
C ASN A 40 3.86 6.63 16.12
N SER A 41 3.24 7.81 16.01
CA SER A 41 2.98 8.44 14.72
C SER A 41 4.26 8.67 13.91
N ASP A 42 5.37 9.00 14.60
CA ASP A 42 6.70 9.14 13.99
C ASP A 42 7.35 7.77 13.63
N ASN A 43 6.79 6.68 14.14
CA ASN A 43 7.22 5.30 13.89
C ASN A 43 6.19 4.51 13.09
N PHE A 44 5.24 5.19 12.43
CA PHE A 44 4.37 4.54 11.48
C PHE A 44 5.22 4.12 10.28
N GLY A 45 5.41 2.84 10.21
CA GLY A 45 6.35 2.22 9.31
C GLY A 45 7.32 1.32 10.06
N PRO A 46 8.08 0.54 9.35
CA PRO A 46 8.95 -0.46 9.95
C PRO A 46 10.14 0.20 10.65
N SER A 47 10.48 -0.29 11.84
CA SER A 47 11.78 -0.06 12.45
C SER A 47 12.76 -1.14 11.99
N TRP A 48 13.09 -1.15 10.71
CA TRP A 48 14.11 -2.04 10.16
C TRP A 48 15.32 -1.23 9.75
N ALA A 49 16.50 -1.82 9.91
CA ALA A 49 17.72 -1.14 9.55
C ALA A 49 17.90 -1.17 8.02
N PRO A 50 18.18 -0.02 7.38
CA PRO A 50 18.54 0.00 5.97
C PRO A 50 19.70 -0.96 5.67
N GLY A 51 19.69 -1.58 4.50
CA GLY A 51 20.79 -2.44 4.06
C GLY A 51 20.74 -3.89 4.53
N GLU A 52 19.59 -4.35 5.06
CA GLU A 52 19.49 -5.72 5.60
C GLU A 52 18.73 -6.69 4.70
N GLN A 53 17.93 -6.21 3.73
CA GLN A 53 16.92 -7.03 3.05
C GLN A 53 17.14 -7.17 1.53
N SER A 54 17.71 -6.15 0.87
CA SER A 54 17.95 -6.22 -0.57
C SER A 54 19.03 -7.22 -0.92
N THR A 55 18.78 -7.99 -1.98
CA THR A 55 19.76 -8.91 -2.57
C THR A 55 20.42 -8.34 -3.84
N LEU A 56 20.12 -7.08 -4.18
CA LEU A 56 20.71 -6.43 -5.35
C LEU A 56 22.14 -6.00 -5.10
N ASP A 57 23.02 -6.26 -6.06
CA ASP A 57 24.44 -5.87 -6.01
C ASP A 57 24.69 -4.44 -6.55
N GLY A 58 23.64 -3.73 -7.01
CA GLY A 58 23.74 -2.39 -7.60
C GLY A 58 22.44 -1.97 -8.26
N ASP A 59 22.49 -0.85 -9.01
CA ASP A 59 21.34 -0.32 -9.74
C ASP A 59 20.78 -1.34 -10.74
N LEU A 60 19.44 -1.37 -10.84
CA LEU A 60 18.70 -2.28 -11.71
C LEU A 60 17.84 -1.48 -12.68
N ALA A 61 17.91 -1.81 -13.97
CA ALA A 61 16.99 -1.32 -15.00
C ALA A 61 16.20 -2.51 -15.55
N VAL A 62 14.91 -2.57 -15.25
CA VAL A 62 14.02 -3.63 -15.74
C VAL A 62 13.46 -3.24 -17.11
N ALA A 63 13.66 -4.13 -18.10
CA ALA A 63 13.10 -3.98 -19.43
C ALA A 63 11.94 -4.95 -19.61
N PHE A 64 10.72 -4.45 -19.43
CA PHE A 64 9.50 -5.25 -19.59
C PHE A 64 9.29 -5.67 -21.05
N THR A 65 9.22 -6.96 -21.29
CA THR A 65 9.04 -7.58 -22.63
C THR A 65 7.74 -8.38 -22.76
N ASP A 66 7.26 -8.95 -21.68
CA ASP A 66 5.97 -9.65 -21.56
C ASP A 66 5.27 -9.16 -20.27
N GLY A 67 5.02 -7.85 -20.25
CA GLY A 67 4.52 -7.14 -19.08
C GLY A 67 3.05 -7.43 -18.79
N ALA A 68 2.72 -7.53 -17.50
CA ALA A 68 1.37 -7.64 -17.00
C ALA A 68 1.14 -6.65 -15.86
N ILE A 69 -0.07 -6.09 -15.79
CA ILE A 69 -0.49 -5.15 -14.75
C ILE A 69 -1.79 -5.66 -14.14
N TYR A 70 -1.81 -5.86 -12.84
CA TYR A 70 -3.04 -6.18 -12.13
C TYR A 70 -3.05 -5.61 -10.72
N ALA A 71 -4.24 -5.30 -10.21
CA ALA A 71 -4.39 -4.76 -8.87
C ALA A 71 -5.71 -5.18 -8.22
N GLU A 72 -5.69 -5.30 -6.90
CA GLU A 72 -6.85 -5.58 -6.09
C GLU A 72 -7.06 -4.47 -5.05
N CYS A 73 -8.31 -3.96 -4.96
CA CYS A 73 -8.72 -2.95 -4.00
C CYS A 73 -9.33 -3.61 -2.76
N TYR A 74 -8.75 -3.37 -1.61
CA TYR A 74 -9.22 -3.82 -0.31
C TYR A 74 -10.10 -2.79 0.42
N GLY A 75 -10.39 -1.65 -0.24
CA GLY A 75 -11.11 -0.52 0.38
C GLY A 75 -10.24 0.17 1.43
N ASP A 76 -10.87 0.79 2.41
CA ASP A 76 -10.17 1.47 3.52
C ASP A 76 -9.68 0.45 4.56
N TYR A 77 -8.70 -0.37 4.16
CA TYR A 77 -8.17 -1.47 4.97
C TYR A 77 -7.56 -1.00 6.30
N TYR A 78 -6.87 0.14 6.28
CA TYR A 78 -6.21 0.70 7.46
C TYR A 78 -7.08 1.62 8.30
N VAL A 79 -8.34 1.87 7.87
CA VAL A 79 -9.28 2.77 8.55
C VAL A 79 -8.73 4.20 8.68
N ILE A 80 -8.12 4.69 7.60
CA ILE A 80 -7.50 6.03 7.50
C ILE A 80 -8.17 6.93 6.47
N GLY A 81 -9.31 6.51 5.91
CA GLY A 81 -10.03 7.27 4.88
C GLY A 81 -9.40 7.18 3.48
N LYS A 82 -8.62 6.13 3.21
CA LYS A 82 -7.98 5.87 1.91
C LYS A 82 -8.27 4.45 1.44
N ASN A 83 -8.42 4.27 0.12
CA ASN A 83 -8.43 2.94 -0.47
C ASN A 83 -7.00 2.37 -0.46
N THR A 84 -6.89 1.10 -0.13
CA THR A 84 -5.66 0.31 -0.21
C THR A 84 -5.72 -0.57 -1.45
N TRP A 85 -4.72 -0.49 -2.29
CA TRP A 85 -4.53 -1.32 -3.48
C TRP A 85 -3.25 -2.12 -3.35
N VAL A 86 -3.33 -3.42 -3.61
CA VAL A 86 -2.14 -4.24 -3.88
C VAL A 86 -1.99 -4.28 -5.40
N TYR A 87 -0.93 -3.66 -5.90
CA TYR A 87 -0.70 -3.39 -7.33
C TYR A 87 0.55 -4.12 -7.79
N PHE A 88 0.41 -4.95 -8.81
CA PHE A 88 1.49 -5.74 -9.36
C PHE A 88 1.85 -5.30 -10.78
N VAL A 89 3.14 -5.31 -11.06
CA VAL A 89 3.73 -5.10 -12.39
C VAL A 89 4.74 -6.21 -12.61
N ASP A 90 4.38 -7.19 -13.42
CA ASP A 90 5.16 -8.39 -13.65
C ASP A 90 5.71 -8.43 -15.07
N ASP A 91 6.88 -9.06 -15.27
CA ASP A 91 7.37 -9.51 -16.57
C ASP A 91 7.51 -11.03 -16.59
N TYR A 92 6.64 -11.69 -17.32
CA TYR A 92 6.64 -13.17 -17.41
C TYR A 92 7.81 -13.74 -18.21
N ALA A 93 8.51 -12.90 -18.98
CA ALA A 93 9.68 -13.36 -19.74
C ALA A 93 10.97 -13.41 -18.89
N THR A 94 11.09 -12.51 -17.91
CA THR A 94 12.29 -12.38 -17.08
C THR A 94 12.09 -12.84 -15.65
N GLY A 95 10.83 -12.87 -15.16
CA GLY A 95 10.49 -13.14 -13.78
C GLY A 95 10.59 -11.92 -12.86
N ASP A 96 10.83 -10.73 -13.42
CA ASP A 96 10.78 -9.48 -12.65
C ASP A 96 9.34 -9.19 -12.19
N SER A 97 9.17 -8.86 -10.93
CA SER A 97 7.87 -8.57 -10.33
C SER A 97 7.97 -7.43 -9.33
N PHE A 98 7.11 -6.45 -9.47
CA PHE A 98 6.90 -5.40 -8.49
C PHE A 98 5.55 -5.56 -7.82
N CYS A 99 5.54 -5.49 -6.50
CA CYS A 99 4.33 -5.36 -5.70
C CYS A 99 4.37 -4.00 -5.03
N PHE A 100 3.36 -3.16 -5.28
CA PHE A 100 3.19 -1.88 -4.61
C PHE A 100 1.93 -1.90 -3.77
N GLU A 101 2.02 -1.49 -2.52
CA GLU A 101 0.84 -1.21 -1.71
C GLU A 101 0.51 0.28 -1.81
N ILE A 102 -0.48 0.60 -2.63
CA ILE A 102 -0.84 1.97 -3.02
C ILE A 102 -2.04 2.44 -2.21
N LEU A 103 -1.96 3.67 -1.70
CA LEU A 103 -3.06 4.37 -1.04
C LEU A 103 -3.58 5.48 -1.96
N THR A 104 -4.89 5.49 -2.20
CA THR A 104 -5.60 6.51 -2.98
C THR A 104 -6.77 7.09 -2.20
N ASP A 105 -7.38 8.16 -2.70
CA ASP A 105 -8.64 8.64 -2.16
C ASP A 105 -9.75 7.59 -2.31
N VAL A 106 -10.69 7.59 -1.36
CA VAL A 106 -11.78 6.60 -1.34
C VAL A 106 -12.71 6.69 -2.55
N ASP A 107 -12.69 7.81 -3.27
CA ASP A 107 -13.49 8.02 -4.48
C ASP A 107 -12.79 7.59 -5.77
N ASP A 108 -11.49 7.29 -5.74
CA ASP A 108 -10.75 6.82 -6.90
C ASP A 108 -11.22 5.42 -7.31
N LEU A 109 -11.47 5.26 -8.62
CA LEU A 109 -11.94 3.98 -9.17
C LEU A 109 -10.80 2.98 -9.37
N TYR A 110 -9.60 3.48 -9.60
CA TYR A 110 -8.35 2.74 -9.77
C TYR A 110 -7.16 3.71 -9.60
N PRO A 111 -5.97 3.21 -9.22
CA PRO A 111 -4.83 4.06 -8.99
C PRO A 111 -4.26 4.61 -10.31
N VAL A 112 -4.36 5.91 -10.51
CA VAL A 112 -3.72 6.66 -11.61
C VAL A 112 -3.14 7.95 -11.03
N GLY A 113 -1.90 8.24 -11.36
CA GLY A 113 -1.20 9.42 -10.88
C GLY A 113 0.24 9.12 -10.48
N THR A 114 0.81 9.98 -9.65
CA THR A 114 2.15 9.83 -9.09
C THR A 114 2.05 9.40 -7.64
N PHE A 115 2.71 8.32 -7.30
CA PHE A 115 2.70 7.70 -5.98
C PHE A 115 4.11 7.72 -5.40
N PRO A 116 4.47 8.75 -4.61
CA PRO A 116 5.74 8.76 -3.90
C PRO A 116 5.78 7.59 -2.89
N ILE A 117 6.94 6.95 -2.77
CA ILE A 117 7.16 5.95 -1.73
C ILE A 117 7.29 6.69 -0.40
N SER A 118 6.28 6.56 0.45
CA SER A 118 6.16 7.35 1.68
C SER A 118 5.26 6.64 2.69
N ASN A 119 5.48 6.93 3.96
CA ASN A 119 4.57 6.61 5.07
C ASN A 119 3.91 7.86 5.67
N ASP A 120 4.07 9.03 5.04
CA ASP A 120 3.39 10.27 5.45
C ASP A 120 1.93 10.26 4.98
N LEU A 121 1.02 9.91 5.88
CA LEU A 121 -0.42 9.84 5.62
C LEU A 121 -1.07 11.17 5.24
N ASN A 122 -0.35 12.31 5.34
CA ASN A 122 -0.82 13.60 4.82
C ASN A 122 -0.74 13.68 3.30
N ASN A 123 0.00 12.80 2.63
CA ASN A 123 -0.03 12.71 1.18
C ASN A 123 -1.42 12.27 0.70
N ALA A 124 -1.94 12.93 -0.33
CA ALA A 124 -3.23 12.58 -0.92
C ALA A 124 -3.20 11.14 -1.45
N GLN A 125 -2.09 10.77 -2.12
CA GLN A 125 -1.84 9.43 -2.63
C GLN A 125 -0.36 9.08 -2.46
N MET A 126 -0.05 7.78 -2.26
CA MET A 126 1.30 7.29 -2.04
C MET A 126 1.39 5.78 -2.25
N ALA A 127 2.61 5.24 -2.34
CA ALA A 127 2.87 3.83 -2.13
C ALA A 127 3.65 3.64 -0.83
N LEU A 128 3.28 2.63 -0.05
CA LEU A 128 3.89 2.37 1.25
C LEU A 128 5.25 1.70 1.09
N PRO A 129 6.29 2.11 1.86
CA PRO A 129 7.63 1.54 1.73
C PRO A 129 7.70 0.10 2.23
N GLY A 130 8.41 -0.76 1.50
CA GLY A 130 8.58 -2.17 1.83
C GLY A 130 9.40 -2.42 3.09
N TYR A 131 9.06 -3.49 3.82
CA TYR A 131 9.78 -3.92 5.02
C TYR A 131 9.51 -5.39 5.38
N VAL A 132 10.29 -5.91 6.31
CA VAL A 132 10.04 -7.22 6.93
C VAL A 132 9.49 -7.00 8.34
N ASN A 133 8.34 -7.57 8.65
CA ASN A 133 7.74 -7.44 9.97
C ASN A 133 8.42 -8.35 11.00
N GLY A 134 8.02 -8.23 12.27
CA GLY A 134 8.58 -9.01 13.38
C GLY A 134 8.42 -10.53 13.26
N ASP A 135 7.53 -11.00 12.39
CA ASP A 135 7.30 -12.43 12.10
C ASP A 135 8.10 -12.92 10.88
N GLY A 136 8.90 -12.04 10.26
CA GLY A 136 9.72 -12.35 9.09
C GLY A 136 8.95 -12.28 7.75
N ASN A 137 7.75 -11.72 7.71
CA ASN A 137 6.98 -11.57 6.47
C ASN A 137 7.32 -10.26 5.77
N THR A 138 7.43 -10.31 4.44
CA THR A 138 7.53 -9.13 3.59
C THR A 138 6.21 -8.39 3.57
N MET A 139 6.26 -7.06 3.74
CA MET A 139 5.09 -6.19 3.82
C MET A 139 5.25 -5.03 2.82
N TRP A 140 4.15 -4.58 2.27
CA TRP A 140 3.98 -3.41 1.43
C TRP A 140 4.72 -3.49 0.08
N SER A 141 5.66 -2.56 -0.25
CA SER A 141 6.19 -2.47 -1.61
C SER A 141 7.53 -3.16 -1.77
N TRP A 142 7.61 -4.07 -2.75
CA TRP A 142 8.76 -4.91 -2.99
C TRP A 142 9.03 -5.10 -4.49
N TYR A 143 10.29 -5.21 -4.85
CA TYR A 143 10.74 -5.87 -6.05
C TYR A 143 11.10 -7.31 -5.72
N ASN A 144 10.74 -8.24 -6.59
CA ASN A 144 11.10 -9.66 -6.52
C ASN A 144 11.55 -10.14 -7.89
N LEU A 145 12.53 -11.02 -7.90
CA LEU A 145 12.94 -11.78 -9.08
C LEU A 145 12.58 -13.24 -8.86
N TYR A 146 11.84 -13.81 -9.78
CA TYR A 146 11.39 -15.21 -9.75
C TYR A 146 12.10 -16.05 -10.80
N ASP A 147 12.33 -17.31 -10.47
CA ASP A 147 12.60 -18.40 -11.42
C ASP A 147 11.54 -19.50 -11.29
N ASP A 148 11.75 -20.63 -11.99
CA ASP A 148 10.83 -21.78 -11.94
C ASP A 148 10.66 -22.39 -10.53
N TYR A 149 11.50 -22.05 -9.58
CA TYR A 149 11.53 -22.61 -8.22
C TYR A 149 11.07 -21.63 -7.14
N GLY A 150 10.91 -20.33 -7.48
CA GLY A 150 10.43 -19.30 -6.55
C GLY A 150 11.25 -18.01 -6.59
N VAL A 151 11.23 -17.25 -5.50
CA VAL A 151 11.97 -15.99 -5.38
C VAL A 151 13.45 -16.26 -5.24
N ILE A 152 14.25 -15.73 -6.18
CA ILE A 152 15.72 -15.84 -6.21
C ILE A 152 16.42 -14.51 -5.92
N GLY A 153 15.66 -13.40 -5.93
CA GLY A 153 16.14 -12.07 -5.58
C GLY A 153 14.99 -11.24 -5.05
N ALA A 154 15.27 -10.32 -4.13
CA ALA A 154 14.28 -9.43 -3.58
C ALA A 154 14.90 -8.12 -3.11
N ALA A 155 14.13 -7.03 -3.14
CA ALA A 155 14.51 -5.74 -2.59
C ALA A 155 13.28 -5.00 -2.06
N PRO A 156 13.28 -4.53 -0.79
CA PRO A 156 12.25 -3.63 -0.31
C PRO A 156 12.39 -2.28 -1.01
N ILE A 157 11.27 -1.72 -1.45
CA ILE A 157 11.23 -0.41 -2.09
C ILE A 157 10.99 0.63 -0.99
N VAL A 158 11.96 1.52 -0.75
CA VAL A 158 11.95 2.42 0.41
C VAL A 158 11.93 3.89 0.05
N GLY A 159 12.10 4.24 -1.23
CA GLY A 159 12.12 5.62 -1.71
C GLY A 159 11.84 5.72 -3.21
N GLY A 160 11.75 6.96 -3.69
CA GLY A 160 11.42 7.24 -5.08
C GLY A 160 9.92 7.36 -5.32
N GLU A 161 9.47 7.03 -6.53
CA GLU A 161 8.07 7.13 -6.92
C GLU A 161 7.70 6.11 -8.00
N VAL A 162 6.42 5.77 -8.07
CA VAL A 162 5.81 5.09 -9.20
C VAL A 162 4.75 5.98 -9.84
N VAL A 163 4.76 6.07 -11.18
CA VAL A 163 3.78 6.84 -11.95
C VAL A 163 2.93 5.88 -12.77
N ILE A 164 1.61 5.99 -12.64
CA ILE A 164 0.64 5.17 -13.35
C ILE A 164 -0.22 6.08 -14.21
N ALA A 165 -0.18 5.87 -15.52
CA ALA A 165 -0.99 6.60 -16.51
C ALA A 165 -1.97 5.65 -17.20
N ASP A 166 -3.24 6.08 -17.32
CA ASP A 166 -4.25 5.41 -18.15
C ASP A 166 -4.08 5.91 -19.61
N ASN A 167 -3.92 5.01 -20.55
CA ASN A 167 -3.72 5.34 -21.97
C ASN A 167 -5.05 5.44 -22.76
N ASP A 168 -6.20 5.37 -22.07
CA ASP A 168 -7.56 5.44 -22.66
C ASP A 168 -7.92 4.29 -23.63
N ASP A 169 -7.09 3.24 -23.71
CA ASP A 169 -7.28 2.07 -24.60
C ASP A 169 -7.24 0.73 -23.82
N ASP A 170 -7.56 0.78 -22.52
CA ASP A 170 -7.47 -0.32 -21.55
C ASP A 170 -6.03 -0.73 -21.21
N THR A 171 -5.02 -0.07 -21.77
CA THR A 171 -3.62 -0.22 -21.33
C THR A 171 -3.25 0.88 -20.33
N PHE A 172 -2.23 0.56 -19.53
CA PHE A 172 -1.63 1.50 -18.59
C PHE A 172 -0.12 1.55 -18.82
N THR A 173 0.44 2.75 -18.63
CA THR A 173 1.88 2.92 -18.54
C THR A 173 2.25 3.06 -17.07
N VAL A 174 3.13 2.18 -16.59
CA VAL A 174 3.70 2.26 -15.24
C VAL A 174 5.18 2.58 -15.37
N THR A 175 5.56 3.78 -14.91
CA THR A 175 6.96 4.20 -14.82
C THR A 175 7.44 4.04 -13.40
N ILE A 176 8.54 3.32 -13.22
CA ILE A 176 9.13 2.97 -11.93
C ILE A 176 10.46 3.72 -11.82
N ASP A 177 10.63 4.52 -10.78
CA ASP A 177 11.87 5.20 -10.41
C ASP A 177 11.99 5.17 -8.88
N VAL A 178 12.49 4.08 -8.35
CA VAL A 178 12.48 3.77 -6.92
C VAL A 178 13.87 3.42 -6.41
N VAL A 179 14.01 3.33 -5.09
CA VAL A 179 15.27 3.04 -4.41
C VAL A 179 15.03 1.94 -3.38
N ASP A 180 15.95 0.98 -3.31
CA ASP A 180 15.96 -0.06 -2.27
C ASP A 180 16.64 0.40 -0.97
N ASP A 181 16.68 -0.49 0.03
CA ASP A 181 17.26 -0.22 1.35
C ASP A 181 18.80 -0.18 1.38
N LEU A 182 19.47 -0.59 0.31
CA LEU A 182 20.91 -0.41 0.10
C LEU A 182 21.24 0.88 -0.65
N GLY A 183 20.22 1.61 -1.15
CA GLY A 183 20.37 2.81 -1.95
C GLY A 183 20.55 2.52 -3.45
N ASN A 184 20.36 1.28 -3.90
CA ASN A 184 20.38 0.96 -5.31
C ASN A 184 19.12 1.52 -5.99
N LYS A 185 19.29 2.11 -7.15
CA LYS A 185 18.20 2.61 -7.97
C LYS A 185 17.59 1.49 -8.78
N ILE A 186 16.25 1.39 -8.76
CA ILE A 186 15.49 0.43 -9.58
C ILE A 186 14.59 1.22 -10.51
N THR A 187 14.74 1.00 -11.83
CA THR A 187 13.97 1.72 -12.85
C THR A 187 13.32 0.76 -13.83
N GLY A 188 12.19 1.18 -14.41
CA GLY A 188 11.52 0.44 -15.45
C GLY A 188 10.31 1.17 -16.00
N GLU A 189 9.86 0.77 -17.19
CA GLU A 189 8.61 1.22 -17.78
C GLU A 189 7.86 0.02 -18.34
N CYS A 190 6.64 -0.20 -17.89
CA CYS A 190 5.76 -1.26 -18.35
C CYS A 190 4.53 -0.64 -19.02
N VAL A 191 4.20 -1.13 -20.22
CA VAL A 191 2.95 -0.80 -20.91
C VAL A 191 2.19 -2.10 -21.13
N ALA A 192 1.05 -2.27 -20.44
CA ALA A 192 0.26 -3.48 -20.52
C ALA A 192 -1.24 -3.22 -20.27
N TYR A 193 -2.08 -4.21 -20.59
CA TYR A 193 -3.47 -4.18 -20.18
C TYR A 193 -3.56 -4.25 -18.66
N GLY A 194 -4.46 -3.43 -18.09
CA GLY A 194 -4.68 -3.39 -16.64
C GLY A 194 -5.87 -4.26 -16.23
N GLU A 195 -5.65 -5.18 -15.29
CA GLU A 195 -6.71 -5.96 -14.67
C GLU A 195 -6.92 -5.49 -13.22
N PHE A 196 -8.12 -4.92 -12.93
CA PHE A 196 -8.45 -4.37 -11.63
C PHE A 196 -9.58 -5.15 -10.97
N TYR A 197 -9.38 -5.56 -9.70
CA TYR A 197 -10.30 -6.35 -8.91
C TYR A 197 -10.76 -5.61 -7.65
N GLY A 198 -11.77 -6.14 -6.95
CA GLY A 198 -12.25 -5.63 -5.67
C GLY A 198 -13.53 -4.79 -5.77
N THR A 199 -13.89 -4.13 -4.67
CA THR A 199 -15.21 -3.52 -4.49
C THR A 199 -15.54 -2.39 -5.46
N ARG A 200 -14.54 -1.69 -6.00
CA ARG A 200 -14.72 -0.56 -6.94
C ARG A 200 -14.43 -0.91 -8.40
N ALA A 201 -13.60 -1.91 -8.68
CA ALA A 201 -13.31 -2.36 -10.05
C ALA A 201 -14.56 -2.81 -10.84
N LYS A 202 -15.61 -3.25 -10.15
CA LYS A 202 -16.88 -3.63 -10.77
C LYS A 202 -17.59 -2.49 -11.51
N ALA A 203 -17.37 -1.23 -11.09
CA ALA A 203 -18.02 -0.07 -11.71
C ALA A 203 -17.47 0.22 -13.13
N ARG A 204 -16.17 -0.01 -13.38
CA ARG A 204 -15.54 0.22 -14.69
C ARG A 204 -16.04 -0.78 -15.75
N ARG A 205 -16.09 -2.07 -15.42
CA ARG A 205 -16.62 -3.10 -16.35
C ARG A 205 -18.04 -2.78 -16.84
N THR A 206 -18.86 -2.19 -15.97
CA THR A 206 -20.23 -1.80 -16.32
C THR A 206 -20.29 -0.58 -17.24
N LEU A 207 -19.32 0.34 -17.17
CA LEU A 207 -19.25 1.53 -18.03
C LEU A 207 -18.71 1.19 -19.42
N LEU A 208 -17.70 0.31 -19.51
CA LEU A 208 -17.13 -0.14 -20.80
C LEU A 208 -18.07 -1.06 -21.58
N SER A 209 -18.91 -1.86 -20.90
CA SER A 209 -19.92 -2.71 -21.56
C SER A 209 -21.13 -1.94 -22.11
N ARG A 210 -21.21 -0.62 -21.91
CA ARG A 210 -22.30 0.24 -22.39
C ARG A 210 -21.90 1.15 -23.58
N LYS A 211 -20.68 1.04 -24.09
CA LYS A 211 -20.22 1.64 -25.33
C LYS A 211 -20.24 0.62 -26.46
#